data_f58b94d8044799a6cab2a3506c4ff85c
#
_entry.id   f58b94d8044799a6cab2a3506c4ff85c
#
_cell.length_a   1.000
_cell.length_b   1.000
_cell.length_c   1.000
_cell.angle_alpha   90.00
_cell.angle_beta   90.00
_cell.angle_gamma   90.00
#
_symmetry.space_group_name_H-M   'P 1'
#
loop_
_entity.id
_entity.type
_entity.pdbx_description
1 polymer ?
#
loop_
_entity_poly.entity_id
_entity_poly.type
_entity_poly.pdbx_seq_one_letter_code
_entity_poly.pdbx_strand_id
1 'polypeptide(L)'
;NSKEYHFYLNLKNTVTINNTSYIIKGKEYDEEDLPELSENDEITLGVQAESSVGKITYQWYRWEKNNNIEWEGDWGNYNPIDGETNSTLTVKKEDLRSESYCCRISDEENSNTAYFTVPAIKTLTIKQYVKKQDADEKESSQITAKKGTSVTLRVDATSKAGNDKITYQWYDLSSYEAIEGATEATYTVEKSDKEYENYYCSVNDTVNNTQCYFYLGLENTIKNTKKYINDKEYDGWGVEVKEGKKCRLSVKTISTYENATYTYKWYRYKNRDEKEMLGTNSEISVTKTKAKNDTYYVEITNDEGSRVTVDFSLGRKMNISILSYINGKYNNAGCEYEIGNGQTAELSVDVKSESEDITYDWQKYDTDEYCYVSTGKTENTYITEPITSEGRYMCIITCDGYETEEEFVLKAKEEEKPDD
;
A
#
# COMPACT_ATOMS: atom_id res chain seq x y z
N ASN A 1 -57.74 -11.90 16.12
CA ASN A 1 -56.35 -11.94 15.70
C ASN A 1 -56.26 -12.86 14.48
N SER A 2 -56.36 -12.31 13.27
CA SER A 2 -56.01 -13.02 12.03
C SER A 2 -54.51 -12.96 11.82
N LYS A 3 -53.84 -14.09 11.63
CA LYS A 3 -52.46 -14.16 11.16
C LYS A 3 -52.54 -14.43 9.66
N GLU A 4 -51.99 -13.53 8.85
CA GLU A 4 -51.77 -13.75 7.43
C GLU A 4 -50.47 -14.52 7.24
N TYR A 5 -50.50 -15.56 6.44
CA TYR A 5 -49.33 -16.33 6.01
C TYR A 5 -49.15 -16.10 4.52
N HIS A 6 -48.00 -15.56 4.14
CA HIS A 6 -47.60 -15.39 2.74
C HIS A 6 -46.83 -16.61 2.28
N PHE A 7 -47.30 -17.26 1.24
CA PHE A 7 -46.59 -18.35 0.58
C PHE A 7 -46.06 -17.83 -0.77
N TYR A 8 -44.75 -17.94 -0.98
CA TYR A 8 -44.14 -17.61 -2.26
C TYR A 8 -43.89 -18.90 -3.03
N LEU A 9 -44.54 -19.06 -4.17
CA LEU A 9 -44.32 -20.13 -5.12
C LEU A 9 -43.42 -19.57 -6.24
N ASN A 10 -42.15 -19.96 -6.26
CA ASN A 10 -41.28 -19.65 -7.36
C ASN A 10 -41.41 -20.75 -8.44
N LEU A 11 -41.65 -20.35 -9.69
CA LEU A 11 -41.58 -21.26 -10.82
C LEU A 11 -40.09 -21.78 -10.91
N LYS A 12 -39.97 -23.10 -11.06
CA LYS A 12 -38.66 -23.72 -11.30
C LYS A 12 -38.18 -23.26 -12.67
N ASN A 13 -36.98 -22.71 -12.77
CA ASN A 13 -36.39 -22.40 -14.05
C ASN A 13 -36.11 -23.72 -14.80
N THR A 14 -36.76 -23.91 -15.93
CA THR A 14 -36.63 -25.12 -16.74
C THR A 14 -35.55 -25.01 -17.81
N VAL A 15 -35.14 -23.78 -18.18
CA VAL A 15 -34.08 -23.49 -19.14
C VAL A 15 -32.75 -23.20 -18.43
N THR A 16 -31.76 -24.02 -18.65
CA THR A 16 -30.41 -23.85 -18.13
C THR A 16 -29.45 -23.47 -19.26
N ILE A 17 -28.69 -22.40 -19.07
CA ILE A 17 -27.58 -22.02 -19.96
C ILE A 17 -26.31 -22.66 -19.41
N ASN A 18 -25.69 -23.56 -20.16
CA ASN A 18 -24.52 -24.33 -19.74
C ASN A 18 -23.23 -23.61 -20.11
N ASN A 19 -23.20 -22.94 -21.26
CA ASN A 19 -22.04 -22.18 -21.73
C ASN A 19 -22.43 -21.09 -22.72
N THR A 20 -21.61 -20.03 -22.75
CA THR A 20 -21.61 -19.00 -23.78
C THR A 20 -20.21 -18.93 -24.41
N SER A 21 -20.09 -18.71 -25.71
CA SER A 21 -18.80 -18.67 -26.38
C SER A 21 -18.76 -17.65 -27.50
N TYR A 22 -17.54 -17.22 -27.82
CA TYR A 22 -17.22 -16.36 -28.96
C TYR A 22 -16.26 -17.10 -29.89
N ILE A 23 -16.60 -17.24 -31.18
CA ILE A 23 -15.71 -17.85 -32.15
C ILE A 23 -15.23 -16.75 -33.12
N ILE A 24 -13.91 -16.51 -33.12
CA ILE A 24 -13.26 -15.50 -33.95
C ILE A 24 -12.15 -16.18 -34.75
N LYS A 25 -12.20 -16.05 -36.07
CA LYS A 25 -11.22 -16.68 -36.99
C LYS A 25 -11.06 -18.19 -36.73
N GLY A 26 -12.17 -18.86 -36.38
CA GLY A 26 -12.21 -20.31 -36.13
C GLY A 26 -11.69 -20.79 -34.80
N LYS A 27 -11.35 -19.89 -33.89
CA LYS A 27 -10.93 -20.20 -32.51
C LYS A 27 -12.00 -19.72 -31.52
N GLU A 28 -12.31 -20.54 -30.55
CA GLU A 28 -13.25 -20.26 -29.45
C GLU A 28 -12.57 -19.51 -28.32
N TYR A 29 -13.30 -18.56 -27.73
CA TYR A 29 -12.87 -17.70 -26.62
C TYR A 29 -14.02 -17.52 -25.61
N ASP A 30 -13.65 -17.31 -24.36
CA ASP A 30 -14.53 -16.77 -23.33
C ASP A 30 -14.55 -15.22 -23.41
N GLU A 31 -15.54 -14.57 -22.80
CA GLU A 31 -15.69 -13.11 -22.85
C GLU A 31 -14.44 -12.36 -22.29
N GLU A 32 -13.80 -12.90 -21.25
CA GLU A 32 -12.63 -12.31 -20.59
C GLU A 32 -11.33 -12.39 -21.42
N ASP A 33 -11.26 -13.34 -22.36
CA ASP A 33 -10.06 -13.65 -23.14
C ASP A 33 -10.15 -13.19 -24.63
N LEU A 34 -11.11 -12.33 -24.96
CA LEU A 34 -11.33 -11.89 -26.33
C LEU A 34 -10.09 -11.17 -26.90
N PRO A 35 -9.64 -11.51 -28.15
CA PRO A 35 -8.54 -10.83 -28.80
C PRO A 35 -8.93 -9.41 -29.20
N GLU A 36 -7.92 -8.57 -29.48
CA GLU A 36 -8.17 -7.27 -30.14
C GLU A 36 -8.88 -7.48 -31.46
N LEU A 37 -10.03 -6.84 -31.65
CA LEU A 37 -10.82 -6.91 -32.85
C LEU A 37 -10.38 -5.88 -33.92
N SER A 38 -10.61 -6.21 -35.17
CA SER A 38 -10.45 -5.32 -36.33
C SER A 38 -11.78 -5.09 -37.01
N GLU A 39 -11.88 -4.00 -37.80
CA GLU A 39 -13.02 -3.79 -38.66
C GLU A 39 -13.20 -5.00 -39.60
N ASN A 40 -14.46 -5.40 -39.78
CA ASN A 40 -14.89 -6.52 -40.58
C ASN A 40 -14.49 -7.91 -40.02
N ASP A 41 -13.97 -8.03 -38.81
CA ASP A 41 -13.86 -9.34 -38.17
C ASP A 41 -15.25 -9.95 -38.01
N GLU A 42 -15.36 -11.23 -38.35
CA GLU A 42 -16.57 -12.03 -38.11
C GLU A 42 -16.48 -12.72 -36.77
N ILE A 43 -17.51 -12.50 -35.94
CA ILE A 43 -17.63 -13.06 -34.60
C ILE A 43 -18.89 -13.93 -34.56
N THR A 44 -18.74 -15.20 -34.23
CA THR A 44 -19.88 -16.07 -33.98
C THR A 44 -20.11 -16.18 -32.46
N LEU A 45 -21.24 -15.70 -32.01
CA LEU A 45 -21.73 -15.80 -30.63
C LEU A 45 -22.48 -17.13 -30.49
N GLY A 46 -22.18 -17.91 -29.47
CA GLY A 46 -22.74 -19.23 -29.27
C GLY A 46 -23.36 -19.42 -27.88
N VAL A 47 -24.50 -20.09 -27.80
CA VAL A 47 -25.15 -20.48 -26.57
C VAL A 47 -25.35 -21.98 -26.52
N GLN A 48 -24.90 -22.62 -25.43
CA GLN A 48 -25.24 -24.00 -25.11
C GLN A 48 -26.25 -23.99 -23.97
N ALA A 49 -27.42 -24.54 -24.25
CA ALA A 49 -28.49 -24.56 -23.26
C ALA A 49 -29.28 -25.87 -23.34
N GLU A 50 -29.92 -26.24 -22.24
CA GLU A 50 -30.80 -27.40 -22.13
C GLU A 50 -32.09 -27.03 -21.41
N SER A 51 -33.15 -27.84 -21.64
CA SER A 51 -34.40 -27.73 -20.92
C SER A 51 -34.77 -29.05 -20.26
N SER A 52 -35.32 -28.96 -19.06
CA SER A 52 -35.84 -30.12 -18.33
C SER A 52 -37.25 -30.57 -18.77
N VAL A 53 -37.94 -29.77 -19.62
CA VAL A 53 -39.35 -30.03 -19.99
C VAL A 53 -39.61 -30.22 -21.47
N GLY A 54 -38.66 -29.90 -22.36
CA GLY A 54 -38.90 -30.08 -23.77
C GLY A 54 -37.91 -29.39 -24.70
N LYS A 55 -38.41 -29.11 -25.93
CA LYS A 55 -37.59 -28.48 -26.99
C LYS A 55 -37.40 -27.01 -26.69
N ILE A 56 -36.13 -26.56 -26.84
CA ILE A 56 -35.78 -25.15 -26.72
C ILE A 56 -35.82 -24.45 -28.10
N THR A 57 -36.13 -23.17 -28.06
CA THR A 57 -36.10 -22.23 -29.17
C THR A 57 -35.19 -21.05 -28.78
N TYR A 58 -34.60 -20.42 -29.78
CA TYR A 58 -33.71 -19.30 -29.64
C TYR A 58 -34.28 -18.11 -30.41
N GLN A 59 -34.02 -16.89 -29.88
CA GLN A 59 -34.21 -15.64 -30.59
C GLN A 59 -33.10 -14.69 -30.18
N TRP A 60 -32.39 -14.16 -31.17
CA TRP A 60 -31.31 -13.19 -30.95
C TRP A 60 -31.86 -11.77 -31.03
N TYR A 61 -31.24 -10.89 -30.25
CA TYR A 61 -31.56 -9.46 -30.14
C TYR A 61 -30.26 -8.66 -30.20
N ARG A 62 -30.33 -7.46 -30.78
CA ARG A 62 -29.26 -6.45 -30.74
C ARG A 62 -29.73 -5.27 -29.94
N TRP A 63 -28.86 -4.76 -29.08
CA TRP A 63 -29.10 -3.52 -28.32
C TRP A 63 -28.91 -2.31 -29.23
N GLU A 64 -29.89 -1.39 -29.25
CA GLU A 64 -29.82 -0.14 -29.99
C GLU A 64 -30.13 1.02 -29.05
N LYS A 65 -29.25 2.04 -29.07
CA LYS A 65 -29.45 3.24 -28.26
C LYS A 65 -30.71 3.96 -28.73
N ASN A 66 -31.74 3.97 -27.89
CA ASN A 66 -32.95 4.76 -28.14
C ASN A 66 -32.69 6.19 -27.68
N ASN A 67 -32.64 7.15 -28.61
CA ASN A 67 -32.38 8.57 -28.34
C ASN A 67 -33.49 9.27 -27.53
N ASN A 68 -34.58 8.58 -27.20
CA ASN A 68 -35.76 9.14 -26.52
C ASN A 68 -35.92 8.68 -25.06
N ILE A 69 -34.98 7.88 -24.50
CA ILE A 69 -35.07 7.39 -23.11
C ILE A 69 -33.82 7.83 -22.36
N GLU A 70 -34.01 8.61 -21.28
CA GLU A 70 -32.95 9.14 -20.42
C GLU A 70 -32.40 8.13 -19.38
N TRP A 71 -32.82 6.85 -19.40
CA TRP A 71 -32.44 5.86 -18.40
C TRP A 71 -31.66 4.69 -19.03
N GLU A 72 -30.40 4.56 -18.61
CA GLU A 72 -29.54 3.40 -18.87
C GLU A 72 -30.01 2.23 -18.00
N GLY A 73 -30.81 1.34 -18.51
CA GLY A 73 -31.24 0.16 -17.74
C GLY A 73 -32.52 -0.52 -18.22
N ASP A 74 -33.14 -0.02 -19.27
CA ASP A 74 -34.41 -0.56 -19.73
C ASP A 74 -34.22 -1.65 -20.80
N TRP A 75 -34.77 -2.84 -20.54
CA TRP A 75 -34.88 -3.97 -21.46
C TRP A 75 -35.52 -3.60 -22.81
N GLY A 76 -36.13 -2.43 -22.88
CA GLY A 76 -36.79 -1.89 -24.06
C GLY A 76 -35.89 -1.56 -25.26
N ASN A 77 -34.56 -1.62 -25.12
CA ASN A 77 -33.60 -1.27 -26.17
C ASN A 77 -33.05 -2.46 -26.95
N TYR A 78 -33.41 -3.69 -26.60
CA TYR A 78 -33.02 -4.88 -27.35
C TYR A 78 -34.07 -5.19 -28.41
N ASN A 79 -33.70 -5.01 -29.70
CA ASN A 79 -34.56 -5.30 -30.84
C ASN A 79 -34.28 -6.71 -31.37
N PRO A 80 -35.32 -7.49 -31.74
CA PRO A 80 -35.12 -8.81 -32.31
C PRO A 80 -34.42 -8.72 -33.68
N ILE A 81 -33.51 -9.64 -33.91
CA ILE A 81 -32.85 -9.81 -35.22
C ILE A 81 -33.68 -10.82 -36.01
N ASP A 82 -34.35 -10.37 -37.06
CA ASP A 82 -35.27 -11.19 -37.82
C ASP A 82 -34.57 -12.42 -38.45
N GLY A 83 -35.18 -13.59 -38.19
CA GLY A 83 -34.69 -14.87 -38.71
C GLY A 83 -33.55 -15.52 -37.91
N GLU A 84 -32.98 -14.83 -36.94
CA GLU A 84 -31.87 -15.35 -36.14
C GLU A 84 -32.40 -16.19 -34.94
N THR A 85 -32.68 -17.46 -35.23
CA THR A 85 -33.30 -18.42 -34.31
C THR A 85 -32.47 -19.66 -34.05
N ASN A 86 -31.18 -19.64 -34.39
CA ASN A 86 -30.24 -20.71 -34.11
C ASN A 86 -29.57 -20.50 -32.72
N SER A 87 -28.88 -21.55 -32.23
CA SER A 87 -28.06 -21.44 -31.03
C SER A 87 -26.82 -20.57 -31.20
N THR A 88 -26.54 -20.14 -32.43
CA THR A 88 -25.42 -19.26 -32.78
C THR A 88 -25.89 -18.09 -33.62
N LEU A 89 -25.22 -16.94 -33.45
CA LEU A 89 -25.37 -15.74 -34.29
C LEU A 89 -24.00 -15.32 -34.80
N THR A 90 -23.84 -15.14 -36.11
CA THR A 90 -22.62 -14.58 -36.70
C THR A 90 -22.83 -13.10 -37.01
N VAL A 91 -22.02 -12.24 -36.40
CA VAL A 91 -22.04 -10.80 -36.63
C VAL A 91 -20.71 -10.33 -37.20
N LYS A 92 -20.75 -9.26 -37.99
CA LYS A 92 -19.58 -8.61 -38.55
C LYS A 92 -19.32 -7.33 -37.77
N LYS A 93 -18.08 -7.12 -37.33
CA LYS A 93 -17.67 -5.93 -36.62
C LYS A 93 -17.61 -4.71 -37.53
N GLU A 94 -18.68 -3.95 -37.62
CA GLU A 94 -18.79 -2.75 -38.45
C GLU A 94 -18.67 -1.45 -37.67
N ASP A 95 -19.20 -1.41 -36.41
CA ASP A 95 -19.07 -0.25 -35.53
C ASP A 95 -17.76 -0.30 -34.75
N LEU A 96 -17.08 0.83 -34.68
CA LEU A 96 -15.84 0.96 -33.87
C LEU A 96 -16.10 0.79 -32.37
N ARG A 97 -17.33 1.10 -31.93
CA ARG A 97 -17.74 1.01 -30.51
C ARG A 97 -18.09 -0.42 -30.13
N SER A 98 -18.26 -0.65 -28.84
CA SER A 98 -18.80 -1.92 -28.35
C SER A 98 -20.26 -2.09 -28.80
N GLU A 99 -20.62 -3.33 -29.07
CA GLU A 99 -21.98 -3.73 -29.48
C GLU A 99 -22.49 -4.80 -28.51
N SER A 100 -23.74 -4.71 -28.10
CA SER A 100 -24.33 -5.67 -27.18
C SER A 100 -25.44 -6.48 -27.85
N TYR A 101 -25.40 -7.77 -27.61
CA TYR A 101 -26.34 -8.74 -28.12
C TYR A 101 -26.90 -9.56 -26.96
N CYS A 102 -28.10 -10.12 -27.14
CA CYS A 102 -28.55 -11.17 -26.24
C CYS A 102 -29.31 -12.25 -27.03
N CYS A 103 -29.24 -13.45 -26.47
CA CYS A 103 -30.03 -14.57 -26.96
C CYS A 103 -31.05 -14.96 -25.89
N ARG A 104 -32.34 -14.88 -26.23
CA ARG A 104 -33.41 -15.43 -25.41
C ARG A 104 -33.64 -16.88 -25.80
N ILE A 105 -33.51 -17.75 -24.81
CA ILE A 105 -33.74 -19.20 -24.94
C ILE A 105 -35.04 -19.51 -24.21
N SER A 106 -35.98 -20.16 -24.91
CA SER A 106 -37.31 -20.44 -24.34
C SER A 106 -37.71 -21.89 -24.58
N ASP A 107 -38.37 -22.47 -23.62
CA ASP A 107 -39.12 -23.70 -23.79
C ASP A 107 -40.66 -23.44 -23.64
N GLU A 108 -41.46 -24.47 -23.40
CA GLU A 108 -42.91 -24.35 -23.27
C GLU A 108 -43.34 -23.66 -21.97
N GLU A 109 -42.45 -23.62 -20.95
CA GLU A 109 -42.80 -23.12 -19.61
C GLU A 109 -42.05 -21.82 -19.26
N ASN A 110 -40.79 -21.68 -19.68
CA ASN A 110 -39.92 -20.61 -19.21
C ASN A 110 -39.03 -20.07 -20.31
N SER A 111 -38.26 -19.01 -19.96
CA SER A 111 -37.19 -18.49 -20.78
C SER A 111 -36.03 -18.05 -19.93
N ASN A 112 -34.82 -18.12 -20.48
CA ASN A 112 -33.57 -17.58 -19.93
C ASN A 112 -32.86 -16.72 -20.99
N THR A 113 -31.92 -15.88 -20.62
CA THR A 113 -31.24 -14.96 -21.55
C THR A 113 -29.74 -15.00 -21.33
N ALA A 114 -29.00 -15.21 -22.40
CA ALA A 114 -27.56 -15.05 -22.47
C ALA A 114 -27.21 -13.67 -23.04
N TYR A 115 -26.24 -12.97 -22.44
CA TYR A 115 -25.79 -11.66 -22.88
C TYR A 115 -24.38 -11.76 -23.47
N PHE A 116 -24.11 -10.93 -24.47
CA PHE A 116 -22.84 -10.89 -25.16
C PHE A 116 -22.42 -9.44 -25.40
N THR A 117 -21.15 -9.14 -25.13
CA THR A 117 -20.54 -7.86 -25.49
C THR A 117 -19.46 -8.09 -26.53
N VAL A 118 -19.63 -7.55 -27.73
CA VAL A 118 -18.56 -7.46 -28.73
C VAL A 118 -17.80 -6.16 -28.46
N PRO A 119 -16.54 -6.23 -28.02
CA PRO A 119 -15.81 -5.05 -27.56
C PRO A 119 -15.55 -4.03 -28.66
N ALA A 120 -15.25 -2.79 -28.25
CA ALA A 120 -14.83 -1.73 -29.16
C ALA A 120 -13.50 -2.10 -29.84
N ILE A 121 -13.30 -1.62 -31.05
CA ILE A 121 -12.02 -1.71 -31.74
C ILE A 121 -11.04 -0.73 -31.10
N LYS A 122 -9.77 -1.12 -30.97
CA LYS A 122 -8.70 -0.21 -30.58
C LYS A 122 -8.46 0.81 -31.70
N THR A 123 -8.92 2.02 -31.48
CA THR A 123 -8.85 3.10 -32.47
C THR A 123 -7.60 3.96 -32.31
N LEU A 124 -7.14 4.17 -31.07
CA LEU A 124 -6.02 5.03 -30.76
C LEU A 124 -4.67 4.34 -30.95
N THR A 125 -3.76 5.00 -31.66
CA THR A 125 -2.33 4.68 -31.71
C THR A 125 -1.58 5.88 -31.12
N ILE A 126 -0.70 5.64 -30.14
CA ILE A 126 -0.08 6.70 -29.34
C ILE A 126 1.43 6.52 -29.27
N LYS A 127 2.16 7.64 -29.39
CA LYS A 127 3.57 7.76 -29.08
C LYS A 127 3.79 8.90 -28.09
N GLN A 128 4.77 8.73 -27.21
CA GLN A 128 5.12 9.69 -26.17
C GLN A 128 6.49 10.29 -26.43
N TYR A 129 6.60 11.59 -26.26
CA TYR A 129 7.84 12.34 -26.50
C TYR A 129 8.12 13.29 -25.34
N VAL A 130 9.39 13.47 -25.06
CA VAL A 130 9.88 14.40 -24.04
C VAL A 130 10.99 15.29 -24.59
N LYS A 131 11.04 16.55 -24.16
CA LYS A 131 12.03 17.53 -24.63
C LYS A 131 12.43 18.46 -23.48
N LYS A 132 13.74 18.66 -23.25
CA LYS A 132 14.26 19.79 -22.45
C LYS A 132 14.34 21.04 -23.33
N GLN A 133 14.33 22.22 -22.73
CA GLN A 133 14.32 23.51 -23.42
C GLN A 133 15.34 23.61 -24.56
N ASP A 134 16.59 23.25 -24.35
CA ASP A 134 17.68 23.41 -25.34
C ASP A 134 18.19 22.06 -25.88
N ALA A 135 17.31 21.05 -25.99
CA ALA A 135 17.66 19.72 -26.45
C ALA A 135 16.67 19.22 -27.53
N ASP A 136 17.09 18.19 -28.25
CA ASP A 136 16.21 17.53 -29.20
C ASP A 136 15.12 16.72 -28.48
N GLU A 137 13.97 16.60 -29.14
CA GLU A 137 12.87 15.77 -28.69
C GLU A 137 13.26 14.29 -28.80
N LYS A 138 12.83 13.50 -27.80
CA LYS A 138 13.06 12.05 -27.76
C LYS A 138 11.73 11.31 -27.56
N GLU A 139 11.56 10.22 -28.29
CA GLU A 139 10.49 9.26 -28.02
C GLU A 139 10.80 8.53 -26.71
N SER A 140 10.11 8.93 -25.65
CA SER A 140 10.26 8.41 -24.30
C SER A 140 9.09 8.90 -23.44
N SER A 141 8.81 8.16 -22.37
CA SER A 141 7.91 8.57 -21.28
C SER A 141 8.68 9.10 -20.06
N GLN A 142 10.01 9.09 -20.09
CA GLN A 142 10.85 9.46 -18.95
C GLN A 142 11.93 10.46 -19.36
N ILE A 143 12.18 11.43 -18.47
CA ILE A 143 13.24 12.41 -18.64
C ILE A 143 13.73 12.87 -17.27
N THR A 144 15.02 13.16 -17.14
CA THR A 144 15.59 13.86 -15.99
C THR A 144 15.97 15.29 -16.40
N ALA A 145 15.78 16.25 -15.53
CA ALA A 145 16.13 17.63 -15.78
C ALA A 145 16.63 18.31 -14.51
N LYS A 146 17.43 19.38 -14.66
CA LYS A 146 17.85 20.24 -13.56
C LYS A 146 16.65 21.08 -13.08
N LYS A 147 16.64 21.44 -11.80
CA LYS A 147 15.69 22.42 -11.27
C LYS A 147 15.68 23.68 -12.11
N GLY A 148 14.49 24.20 -12.41
CA GLY A 148 14.31 25.40 -13.25
C GLY A 148 14.36 25.15 -14.75
N THR A 149 14.66 23.91 -15.20
CA THR A 149 14.61 23.59 -16.63
C THR A 149 13.17 23.42 -17.10
N SER A 150 12.81 24.09 -18.20
CA SER A 150 11.54 23.88 -18.88
C SER A 150 11.57 22.54 -19.63
N VAL A 151 10.57 21.70 -19.38
CA VAL A 151 10.39 20.39 -20.01
C VAL A 151 9.04 20.34 -20.69
N THR A 152 9.04 19.95 -21.97
CA THR A 152 7.81 19.72 -22.73
C THR A 152 7.55 18.21 -22.85
N LEU A 153 6.38 17.81 -22.45
CA LEU A 153 5.81 16.47 -22.60
C LEU A 153 4.84 16.51 -23.80
N ARG A 154 4.91 15.55 -24.71
CA ARG A 154 4.05 15.51 -25.88
C ARG A 154 3.52 14.11 -26.15
N VAL A 155 2.24 14.07 -26.47
CA VAL A 155 1.55 12.89 -26.95
C VAL A 155 1.28 13.06 -28.44
N ASP A 156 1.73 12.10 -29.25
CA ASP A 156 1.42 12.00 -30.68
C ASP A 156 0.39 10.89 -30.84
N ALA A 157 -0.86 11.27 -31.13
CA ALA A 157 -1.96 10.34 -31.21
C ALA A 157 -2.60 10.37 -32.60
N THR A 158 -2.94 9.19 -33.11
CA THR A 158 -3.77 9.03 -34.32
C THR A 158 -4.95 8.15 -33.99
N SER A 159 -6.10 8.41 -34.65
CA SER A 159 -7.33 7.64 -34.41
C SER A 159 -7.96 7.18 -35.70
N LYS A 160 -8.41 5.92 -35.72
CA LYS A 160 -9.28 5.37 -36.80
C LYS A 160 -10.67 6.01 -36.76
N ALA A 161 -11.12 6.57 -35.63
CA ALA A 161 -12.38 7.27 -35.53
C ALA A 161 -12.34 8.70 -36.12
N GLY A 162 -11.15 9.18 -36.48
CA GLY A 162 -10.87 10.53 -37.01
C GLY A 162 -9.98 11.33 -36.05
N ASN A 163 -8.92 11.91 -36.58
CA ASN A 163 -7.95 12.67 -35.79
C ASN A 163 -8.55 13.99 -35.24
N ASP A 164 -9.57 14.54 -35.89
CA ASP A 164 -10.32 15.72 -35.48
C ASP A 164 -11.17 15.48 -34.22
N LYS A 165 -11.33 14.22 -33.82
CA LYS A 165 -12.07 13.82 -32.61
C LYS A 165 -11.19 13.56 -31.40
N ILE A 166 -9.86 13.64 -31.55
CA ILE A 166 -8.94 13.39 -30.45
C ILE A 166 -8.97 14.61 -29.52
N THR A 167 -9.14 14.33 -28.23
CA THR A 167 -9.07 15.29 -27.16
C THR A 167 -8.05 14.87 -26.13
N TYR A 168 -7.45 15.85 -25.44
CA TYR A 168 -6.42 15.66 -24.46
C TYR A 168 -6.82 16.32 -23.15
N GLN A 169 -6.42 15.76 -22.00
CA GLN A 169 -6.44 16.42 -20.71
C GLN A 169 -5.26 15.92 -19.90
N TRP A 170 -4.45 16.85 -19.41
CA TRP A 170 -3.30 16.55 -18.55
C TRP A 170 -3.68 16.58 -17.07
N TYR A 171 -3.01 15.73 -16.28
CA TYR A 171 -3.23 15.57 -14.85
C TYR A 171 -1.90 15.50 -14.13
N ASP A 172 -1.86 15.99 -12.90
CA ASP A 172 -0.79 15.70 -11.95
C ASP A 172 -1.05 14.33 -11.32
N LEU A 173 -0.09 13.41 -11.45
CA LEU A 173 -0.25 12.03 -10.95
C LEU A 173 -0.21 11.96 -9.42
N SER A 174 0.36 12.98 -8.74
CA SER A 174 0.45 12.98 -7.27
C SER A 174 -0.87 13.34 -6.58
N SER A 175 -1.67 14.20 -7.19
CA SER A 175 -2.98 14.61 -6.70
C SER A 175 -4.14 13.97 -7.45
N TYR A 176 -3.89 13.41 -8.63
CA TYR A 176 -4.90 12.95 -9.60
C TYR A 176 -5.83 14.07 -10.09
N GLU A 177 -5.45 15.32 -9.88
CA GLU A 177 -6.25 16.47 -10.29
C GLU A 177 -5.93 16.88 -11.74
N ALA A 178 -6.97 17.28 -12.46
CA ALA A 178 -6.82 17.83 -13.80
C ALA A 178 -6.08 19.17 -13.74
N ILE A 179 -5.10 19.34 -14.62
CA ILE A 179 -4.39 20.61 -14.78
C ILE A 179 -5.27 21.52 -15.63
N GLU A 180 -5.74 22.61 -15.02
CA GLU A 180 -6.64 23.55 -15.65
C GLU A 180 -6.06 24.12 -16.96
N GLY A 181 -6.83 24.08 -18.05
CA GLY A 181 -6.45 24.58 -19.37
C GLY A 181 -5.42 23.72 -20.11
N ALA A 182 -4.90 22.64 -19.55
CA ALA A 182 -3.93 21.76 -20.21
C ALA A 182 -4.66 20.70 -21.08
N THR A 183 -5.20 21.14 -22.22
CA THR A 183 -6.02 20.33 -23.16
C THR A 183 -5.38 20.14 -24.52
N GLU A 184 -4.13 20.50 -24.69
CA GLU A 184 -3.38 20.32 -25.94
C GLU A 184 -2.58 19.01 -25.93
N ALA A 185 -2.12 18.57 -27.10
CA ALA A 185 -1.23 17.40 -27.23
C ALA A 185 0.12 17.55 -26.51
N THR A 186 0.45 18.77 -26.10
CA THR A 186 1.68 19.13 -25.38
C THR A 186 1.38 19.77 -24.04
N TYR A 187 2.21 19.44 -23.05
CA TYR A 187 2.22 20.12 -21.76
C TYR A 187 3.65 20.50 -21.40
N THR A 188 3.86 21.77 -21.03
CA THR A 188 5.18 22.28 -20.65
C THR A 188 5.18 22.65 -19.18
N VAL A 189 6.17 22.15 -18.44
CA VAL A 189 6.34 22.34 -17.01
C VAL A 189 7.79 22.74 -16.69
N GLU A 190 8.00 23.62 -15.71
CA GLU A 190 9.30 23.89 -15.15
C GLU A 190 9.63 22.88 -14.05
N LYS A 191 10.77 22.18 -14.15
CA LYS A 191 11.19 21.19 -13.17
C LYS A 191 11.42 21.82 -11.80
N SER A 192 10.69 21.34 -10.79
CA SER A 192 10.85 21.80 -9.40
C SER A 192 12.04 21.10 -8.71
N ASP A 193 12.16 21.30 -7.41
CA ASP A 193 13.17 20.63 -6.57
C ASP A 193 12.69 19.26 -6.01
N LYS A 194 11.52 18.79 -6.42
CA LYS A 194 11.05 17.44 -6.08
C LYS A 194 11.88 16.40 -6.84
N GLU A 195 12.22 15.30 -6.19
CA GLU A 195 12.97 14.22 -6.84
C GLU A 195 12.23 13.67 -8.06
N TYR A 196 10.91 13.48 -7.93
CA TYR A 196 10.03 13.04 -9.01
C TYR A 196 8.79 13.92 -9.11
N GLU A 197 8.40 14.21 -10.34
CA GLU A 197 7.12 14.83 -10.70
C GLU A 197 6.55 14.02 -11.86
N ASN A 198 5.35 13.51 -11.67
CA ASN A 198 4.76 12.59 -12.61
C ASN A 198 3.44 13.15 -13.12
N TYR A 199 3.23 13.01 -14.41
CA TYR A 199 2.06 13.52 -15.09
C TYR A 199 1.43 12.41 -15.94
N TYR A 200 0.16 12.51 -16.22
CA TYR A 200 -0.43 11.69 -17.26
C TYR A 200 -1.36 12.53 -18.15
N CYS A 201 -1.45 12.12 -19.40
CA CYS A 201 -2.38 12.66 -20.37
C CYS A 201 -3.46 11.63 -20.65
N SER A 202 -4.72 11.98 -20.42
CA SER A 202 -5.87 11.21 -20.90
C SER A 202 -6.16 11.61 -22.35
N VAL A 203 -6.13 10.65 -23.25
CA VAL A 203 -6.37 10.82 -24.69
C VAL A 203 -7.65 10.09 -25.05
N ASN A 204 -8.62 10.79 -25.61
CA ASN A 204 -9.92 10.26 -25.95
C ASN A 204 -10.26 10.58 -27.41
N ASP A 205 -10.82 9.62 -28.15
CA ASP A 205 -11.27 9.79 -29.56
C ASP A 205 -12.77 9.52 -29.75
N THR A 206 -13.58 9.57 -28.69
CA THR A 206 -15.02 9.24 -28.68
C THR A 206 -15.35 7.74 -28.70
N VAL A 207 -14.39 6.87 -28.94
CA VAL A 207 -14.52 5.40 -28.91
C VAL A 207 -13.70 4.83 -27.76
N ASN A 208 -12.43 5.21 -27.71
CA ASN A 208 -11.49 4.76 -26.68
C ASN A 208 -10.96 5.93 -25.85
N ASN A 209 -10.58 5.61 -24.60
CA ASN A 209 -9.81 6.47 -23.73
C ASN A 209 -8.53 5.72 -23.33
N THR A 210 -7.39 6.39 -23.42
CA THR A 210 -6.09 5.84 -23.04
C THR A 210 -5.33 6.86 -22.20
N GLN A 211 -4.61 6.39 -21.20
CA GLN A 211 -3.77 7.22 -20.35
C GLN A 211 -2.29 7.03 -20.71
N CYS A 212 -1.57 8.13 -20.89
CA CYS A 212 -0.14 8.18 -21.20
C CYS A 212 0.60 8.78 -20.02
N TYR A 213 1.45 8.00 -19.36
CA TYR A 213 2.16 8.41 -18.16
C TYR A 213 3.54 8.96 -18.50
N PHE A 214 3.95 10.04 -17.81
CA PHE A 214 5.25 10.68 -17.95
C PHE A 214 5.92 10.82 -16.60
N TYR A 215 7.22 10.54 -16.54
CA TYR A 215 8.05 10.55 -15.35
C TYR A 215 9.18 11.56 -15.49
N LEU A 216 9.11 12.62 -14.71
CA LEU A 216 10.09 13.71 -14.72
C LEU A 216 10.94 13.66 -13.45
N GLY A 217 12.13 13.10 -13.53
CA GLY A 217 13.09 13.01 -12.44
C GLY A 217 13.99 14.24 -12.31
N LEU A 218 14.56 14.44 -11.13
CA LEU A 218 15.64 15.40 -10.91
C LEU A 218 16.95 14.83 -11.45
N GLU A 219 17.74 15.65 -12.17
CA GLU A 219 18.96 15.17 -12.86
C GLU A 219 20.09 14.86 -11.87
N ASN A 220 20.22 15.68 -10.83
CA ASN A 220 21.20 15.48 -9.79
C ASN A 220 20.53 15.09 -8.48
N THR A 221 20.58 13.82 -8.12
CA THR A 221 19.96 13.28 -6.90
C THR A 221 21.02 12.81 -5.90
N ILE A 222 20.69 12.85 -4.61
CA ILE A 222 21.50 12.25 -3.56
C ILE A 222 21.35 10.72 -3.64
N LYS A 223 22.44 10.00 -3.92
CA LYS A 223 22.45 8.54 -4.07
C LYS A 223 22.70 7.81 -2.76
N ASN A 224 23.58 8.35 -1.94
CA ASN A 224 23.99 7.70 -0.70
C ASN A 224 24.48 8.73 0.31
N THR A 225 24.24 8.45 1.58
CA THR A 225 24.78 9.20 2.70
C THR A 225 25.25 8.25 3.78
N LYS A 226 26.54 8.30 4.08
CA LYS A 226 27.15 7.55 5.18
C LYS A 226 27.16 8.37 6.45
N LYS A 227 26.90 7.72 7.58
CA LYS A 227 26.89 8.29 8.93
C LYS A 227 28.14 7.93 9.69
N TYR A 228 28.64 8.87 10.48
CA TYR A 228 29.81 8.65 11.34
C TYR A 228 29.57 9.21 12.73
N ILE A 229 30.00 8.45 13.73
CA ILE A 229 30.06 8.88 15.14
C ILE A 229 31.51 8.73 15.58
N ASN A 230 32.15 9.85 15.97
CA ASN A 230 33.56 9.91 16.32
C ASN A 230 34.47 9.27 15.25
N ASP A 231 34.24 9.60 13.98
CA ASP A 231 34.96 9.12 12.78
C ASP A 231 34.77 7.64 12.44
N LYS A 232 33.98 6.91 13.21
CA LYS A 232 33.65 5.52 12.91
C LYS A 232 32.36 5.47 12.12
N GLU A 233 32.36 4.80 10.97
CA GLU A 233 31.14 4.56 10.18
C GLU A 233 30.14 3.78 11.02
N TYR A 234 28.89 4.21 10.93
CA TYR A 234 27.80 3.73 11.73
C TYR A 234 26.58 3.47 10.84
N ASP A 235 26.11 2.24 10.85
CA ASP A 235 24.96 1.77 10.04
C ASP A 235 23.77 1.31 10.89
N GLY A 236 23.92 1.29 12.21
CA GLY A 236 22.94 0.78 13.17
C GLY A 236 21.93 1.80 13.70
N TRP A 237 21.14 1.35 14.68
CA TRP A 237 20.04 2.10 15.29
C TRP A 237 20.46 3.01 16.46
N GLY A 238 21.61 2.78 17.06
CA GLY A 238 22.11 3.58 18.13
C GLY A 238 23.51 3.17 18.63
N VAL A 239 24.22 4.09 19.23
CA VAL A 239 25.50 3.86 19.91
C VAL A 239 25.36 4.26 21.35
N GLU A 240 25.76 3.37 22.28
CA GLU A 240 25.75 3.68 23.69
C GLU A 240 26.94 4.57 24.06
N VAL A 241 26.65 5.67 24.72
CA VAL A 241 27.62 6.68 25.12
C VAL A 241 27.42 7.05 26.60
N LYS A 242 28.51 7.15 27.37
CA LYS A 242 28.42 7.65 28.75
C LYS A 242 27.92 9.09 28.78
N GLU A 243 27.10 9.40 29.76
CA GLU A 243 26.66 10.77 30.06
C GLU A 243 27.84 11.75 30.14
N GLY A 244 27.63 12.96 29.66
CA GLY A 244 28.65 14.03 29.64
C GLY A 244 29.73 13.87 28.57
N LYS A 245 29.80 12.75 27.87
CA LYS A 245 30.76 12.56 26.75
C LYS A 245 30.36 13.36 25.53
N LYS A 246 31.35 14.04 24.94
CA LYS A 246 31.20 14.70 23.65
C LYS A 246 31.32 13.67 22.52
N CYS A 247 30.42 13.76 21.55
CA CYS A 247 30.40 12.98 20.33
C CYS A 247 30.40 13.90 19.12
N ARG A 248 31.19 13.57 18.11
CA ARG A 248 31.13 14.19 16.80
C ARG A 248 30.21 13.36 15.91
N LEU A 249 29.13 13.97 15.39
CA LEU A 249 28.24 13.39 14.41
C LEU A 249 28.58 14.00 13.05
N SER A 250 28.80 13.20 12.04
CA SER A 250 29.10 13.68 10.70
C SER A 250 28.49 12.81 9.62
N VAL A 251 28.33 13.38 8.43
CA VAL A 251 27.79 12.70 7.25
C VAL A 251 28.72 12.91 6.06
N LYS A 252 28.81 11.88 5.21
CA LYS A 252 29.46 11.95 3.90
C LYS A 252 28.44 11.59 2.82
N THR A 253 28.11 12.55 2.00
CA THR A 253 27.03 12.46 1.00
C THR A 253 27.61 12.35 -0.40
N ILE A 254 26.98 11.54 -1.24
CA ILE A 254 27.32 11.32 -2.64
C ILE A 254 26.07 11.54 -3.48
N SER A 255 26.16 12.40 -4.48
CA SER A 255 25.12 12.65 -5.48
C SER A 255 25.46 11.99 -6.82
N THR A 256 24.52 12.07 -7.77
CA THR A 256 24.71 11.63 -9.15
C THR A 256 25.88 12.37 -9.80
N TYR A 257 26.07 13.64 -9.49
CA TYR A 257 27.21 14.45 -9.94
C TYR A 257 28.27 14.55 -8.88
N GLU A 258 29.56 14.32 -9.28
CA GLU A 258 30.70 14.30 -8.37
C GLU A 258 30.94 15.65 -7.68
N ASN A 259 30.61 16.76 -8.35
CA ASN A 259 30.85 18.13 -7.86
C ASN A 259 29.60 18.77 -7.24
N ALA A 260 28.65 17.98 -6.80
CA ALA A 260 27.45 18.48 -6.12
C ALA A 260 27.85 19.20 -4.81
N THR A 261 27.23 20.36 -4.57
CA THR A 261 27.37 21.06 -3.30
C THR A 261 26.18 20.76 -2.39
N TYR A 262 26.40 20.83 -1.08
CA TYR A 262 25.39 20.44 -0.12
C TYR A 262 25.19 21.50 0.94
N THR A 263 23.94 21.65 1.37
CA THR A 263 23.56 22.38 2.58
C THR A 263 23.06 21.40 3.63
N TYR A 264 23.38 21.68 4.89
CA TYR A 264 23.05 20.82 6.03
C TYR A 264 22.25 21.62 7.05
N LYS A 265 21.28 20.96 7.71
CA LYS A 265 20.57 21.50 8.86
C LYS A 265 20.44 20.41 9.89
N TRP A 266 21.18 20.55 11.00
CA TRP A 266 21.13 19.60 12.11
C TRP A 266 20.11 20.01 13.14
N TYR A 267 19.37 19.00 13.63
CA TYR A 267 18.35 19.18 14.64
C TYR A 267 18.49 18.14 15.73
N ARG A 268 18.02 18.49 16.94
CA ARG A 268 17.78 17.59 18.05
C ARG A 268 16.28 17.53 18.31
N TYR A 269 15.75 16.36 18.50
CA TYR A 269 14.38 16.18 19.00
C TYR A 269 14.35 16.46 20.50
N LYS A 270 13.52 17.40 20.95
CA LYS A 270 13.20 17.64 22.36
C LYS A 270 12.01 16.80 22.80
N ASN A 271 11.00 16.70 21.96
CA ASN A 271 9.82 15.86 22.07
C ASN A 271 9.26 15.59 20.67
N ARG A 272 8.07 15.00 20.57
CA ARG A 272 7.44 14.62 19.28
C ARG A 272 7.22 15.80 18.34
N ASP A 273 6.97 17.01 18.87
CA ASP A 273 6.54 18.20 18.12
C ASP A 273 7.59 19.32 18.10
N GLU A 274 8.61 19.22 18.96
CA GLU A 274 9.61 20.29 19.16
C GLU A 274 11.01 19.83 18.77
N LYS A 275 11.64 20.60 17.88
CA LYS A 275 13.01 20.39 17.42
C LYS A 275 13.87 21.64 17.67
N GLU A 276 15.13 21.43 18.00
CA GLU A 276 16.13 22.47 18.18
C GLU A 276 17.15 22.39 17.06
N MET A 277 17.39 23.51 16.37
CA MET A 277 18.43 23.58 15.33
C MET A 277 19.80 23.72 16.00
N LEU A 278 20.77 22.88 15.61
CA LEU A 278 22.10 22.81 16.20
C LEU A 278 23.21 23.35 15.32
N GLY A 279 23.07 23.32 13.99
CA GLY A 279 24.11 23.77 13.07
C GLY A 279 23.84 23.48 11.60
N THR A 280 24.76 23.96 10.74
CA THR A 280 24.62 23.90 9.27
C THR A 280 25.85 23.33 8.57
N ASN A 281 26.83 22.79 9.29
CA ASN A 281 28.02 22.15 8.70
C ASN A 281 27.77 20.66 8.43
N SER A 282 28.64 19.99 7.69
CA SER A 282 28.58 18.56 7.45
C SER A 282 28.78 17.71 8.73
N GLU A 283 29.18 18.36 9.82
CA GLU A 283 29.40 17.75 11.14
C GLU A 283 28.96 18.67 12.27
N ILE A 284 28.61 18.08 13.42
CA ILE A 284 28.34 18.77 14.68
C ILE A 284 28.98 18.02 15.85
N SER A 285 29.21 18.76 16.95
CA SER A 285 29.60 18.17 18.23
C SER A 285 28.46 18.29 19.22
N VAL A 286 28.06 17.17 19.81
CA VAL A 286 26.98 17.09 20.78
C VAL A 286 27.50 16.45 22.08
N THR A 287 26.84 16.72 23.21
CA THR A 287 27.16 16.09 24.50
C THR A 287 26.01 15.17 24.89
N LYS A 288 26.31 13.90 25.21
CA LYS A 288 25.32 12.94 25.69
C LYS A 288 24.68 13.42 26.98
N THR A 289 23.35 13.47 27.01
CA THR A 289 22.57 13.87 28.20
C THR A 289 22.22 12.67 29.09
N LYS A 290 21.50 12.93 30.19
CA LYS A 290 20.94 11.90 31.08
C LYS A 290 19.84 11.08 30.41
N ALA A 291 19.20 11.60 29.34
CA ALA A 291 18.13 10.90 28.67
C ALA A 291 18.54 9.50 28.18
N LYS A 292 17.62 8.52 28.21
CA LYS A 292 17.87 7.16 27.70
C LYS A 292 18.43 7.21 26.29
N ASN A 293 17.81 8.01 25.43
CA ASN A 293 18.27 8.26 24.07
C ASN A 293 18.28 9.76 23.78
N ASP A 294 19.37 10.25 23.16
CA ASP A 294 19.38 11.55 22.49
C ASP A 294 19.28 11.31 21.00
N THR A 295 18.26 11.83 20.37
CA THR A 295 18.01 11.66 18.94
C THR A 295 18.28 12.96 18.19
N TYR A 296 19.02 12.82 17.09
CA TYR A 296 19.41 13.91 16.21
C TYR A 296 19.09 13.51 14.78
N TYR A 297 18.86 14.50 13.94
CA TYR A 297 18.83 14.27 12.49
C TYR A 297 19.44 15.44 11.75
N VAL A 298 19.88 15.15 10.52
CA VAL A 298 20.38 16.16 9.58
C VAL A 298 19.56 16.11 8.30
N GLU A 299 19.02 17.24 7.92
CA GLU A 299 18.45 17.47 6.59
C GLU A 299 19.58 17.89 5.67
N ILE A 300 19.77 17.19 4.58
CA ILE A 300 20.80 17.43 3.58
C ILE A 300 20.10 17.77 2.27
N THR A 301 20.46 18.88 1.67
CA THR A 301 19.92 19.30 0.37
C THR A 301 21.09 19.59 -0.55
N ASN A 302 21.09 19.03 -1.78
CA ASN A 302 22.08 19.39 -2.78
C ASN A 302 21.68 20.68 -3.55
N ASP A 303 22.54 21.16 -4.41
CA ASP A 303 22.38 22.36 -5.23
C ASP A 303 21.19 22.30 -6.22
N GLU A 304 20.72 21.11 -6.58
CA GLU A 304 19.55 20.90 -7.43
C GLU A 304 18.23 20.74 -6.63
N GLY A 305 18.31 20.69 -5.28
CA GLY A 305 17.16 20.59 -4.41
C GLY A 305 16.80 19.17 -3.97
N SER A 306 17.53 18.14 -4.41
CA SER A 306 17.36 16.78 -3.88
C SER A 306 17.66 16.75 -2.38
N ARG A 307 16.80 16.06 -1.60
CA ARG A 307 16.85 16.08 -0.13
C ARG A 307 16.90 14.68 0.44
N VAL A 308 17.61 14.54 1.54
CA VAL A 308 17.62 13.34 2.38
C VAL A 308 17.68 13.74 3.85
N THR A 309 17.05 12.94 4.70
CA THR A 309 17.16 13.07 6.16
C THR A 309 17.91 11.85 6.70
N VAL A 310 18.83 12.09 7.61
CA VAL A 310 19.65 11.06 8.22
C VAL A 310 19.58 11.17 9.74
N ASP A 311 19.15 10.09 10.39
CA ASP A 311 18.93 10.04 11.83
C ASP A 311 20.13 9.44 12.57
N PHE A 312 20.34 9.94 13.80
CA PHE A 312 21.34 9.46 14.77
C PHE A 312 20.68 9.25 16.12
N SER A 313 21.06 8.19 16.82
CA SER A 313 20.62 7.93 18.20
C SER A 313 21.83 7.65 19.08
N LEU A 314 21.96 8.41 20.16
CA LEU A 314 22.96 8.17 21.20
C LEU A 314 22.25 7.61 22.46
N GLY A 315 22.33 6.30 22.66
CA GLY A 315 21.85 5.64 23.86
C GLY A 315 22.70 6.00 25.08
N ARG A 316 22.12 6.01 26.28
CA ARG A 316 22.87 6.19 27.51
C ARG A 316 23.50 4.86 27.90
N LYS A 317 24.84 4.82 27.94
CA LYS A 317 25.59 3.68 28.49
C LYS A 317 25.58 3.76 30.01
N MET A 318 24.90 2.81 30.63
CA MET A 318 24.95 2.57 32.08
C MET A 318 25.75 1.31 32.35
N ASN A 319 26.57 1.34 33.40
CA ASN A 319 27.16 0.14 33.97
C ASN A 319 26.18 -0.41 35.01
N ILE A 320 25.12 -1.09 34.52
CA ILE A 320 24.13 -1.77 35.33
C ILE A 320 24.20 -3.26 35.07
N SER A 321 24.18 -4.05 36.12
CA SER A 321 24.04 -5.51 36.06
C SER A 321 22.88 -5.91 36.91
N ILE A 322 21.96 -6.66 36.40
CA ILE A 322 20.76 -7.14 37.05
C ILE A 322 20.78 -8.65 37.07
N LEU A 323 20.52 -9.21 38.23
CA LEU A 323 20.27 -10.65 38.39
C LEU A 323 18.88 -10.79 39.00
N SER A 324 18.05 -11.61 38.42
CA SER A 324 16.70 -11.87 38.88
C SER A 324 16.54 -13.29 39.39
N TYR A 325 15.68 -13.46 40.41
CA TYR A 325 15.49 -14.74 41.09
C TYR A 325 14.01 -15.03 41.35
N ILE A 326 13.65 -16.31 41.32
CA ILE A 326 12.35 -16.84 41.72
C ILE A 326 12.59 -17.85 42.85
N ASN A 327 12.07 -17.59 44.05
CA ASN A 327 12.29 -18.40 45.24
C ASN A 327 13.80 -18.70 45.46
N GLY A 328 14.64 -17.68 45.28
CA GLY A 328 16.10 -17.75 45.43
C GLY A 328 16.85 -18.49 44.34
N LYS A 329 16.17 -18.97 43.31
CA LYS A 329 16.80 -19.58 42.10
C LYS A 329 16.90 -18.55 40.99
N TYR A 330 18.01 -18.55 40.29
CA TYR A 330 18.24 -17.64 39.14
C TYR A 330 17.11 -17.74 38.09
N ASN A 331 16.54 -16.60 37.78
CA ASN A 331 15.54 -16.48 36.72
C ASN A 331 16.26 -16.40 35.38
N ASN A 332 16.02 -17.38 34.50
CA ASN A 332 16.57 -17.37 33.15
C ASN A 332 15.53 -16.69 32.23
N ALA A 333 15.84 -15.49 31.76
CA ALA A 333 14.92 -14.67 30.99
C ALA A 333 14.23 -15.48 29.85
N GLY A 334 12.90 -15.41 29.81
CA GLY A 334 12.08 -16.11 28.82
C GLY A 334 11.76 -17.57 29.16
N CYS A 335 12.17 -18.09 30.34
CA CYS A 335 11.79 -19.41 30.83
C CYS A 335 10.60 -19.34 31.77
N GLU A 336 9.64 -20.27 31.63
CA GLU A 336 8.56 -20.46 32.59
C GLU A 336 9.09 -21.17 33.84
N TYR A 337 8.70 -20.70 35.01
CA TYR A 337 9.04 -21.33 36.29
C TYR A 337 7.79 -21.97 36.89
N GLU A 338 7.86 -23.27 37.14
CA GLU A 338 6.74 -24.00 37.71
C GLU A 338 6.65 -23.79 39.26
N ILE A 339 5.47 -23.43 39.69
CA ILE A 339 5.09 -23.24 41.12
C ILE A 339 4.01 -24.23 41.49
N GLY A 340 4.02 -24.74 42.70
CA GLY A 340 2.93 -25.57 43.19
C GLY A 340 1.59 -24.82 43.11
N ASN A 341 0.54 -25.55 42.64
CA ASN A 341 -0.78 -24.94 42.48
C ASN A 341 -1.26 -24.29 43.81
N GLY A 342 -1.69 -23.05 43.75
CA GLY A 342 -2.10 -22.29 44.93
C GLY A 342 -0.97 -21.78 45.82
N GLN A 343 0.30 -21.95 45.47
CA GLN A 343 1.43 -21.41 46.23
C GLN A 343 1.83 -20.02 45.70
N THR A 344 2.39 -19.22 46.62
CA THR A 344 3.02 -17.92 46.30
C THR A 344 4.46 -18.11 45.86
N ALA A 345 5.02 -17.14 45.15
CA ALA A 345 6.43 -17.06 44.78
C ALA A 345 7.03 -15.75 45.28
N GLU A 346 8.29 -15.81 45.74
CA GLU A 346 9.11 -14.64 45.94
C GLU A 346 9.91 -14.35 44.67
N LEU A 347 9.66 -13.17 44.09
CA LEU A 347 10.40 -12.61 42.96
C LEU A 347 11.37 -11.58 43.50
N SER A 348 12.63 -11.61 43.05
CA SER A 348 13.60 -10.63 43.51
C SER A 348 14.58 -10.22 42.41
N VAL A 349 15.09 -8.99 42.49
CA VAL A 349 16.12 -8.45 41.65
C VAL A 349 17.31 -7.96 42.48
N ASP A 350 18.53 -8.35 42.08
CA ASP A 350 19.79 -7.85 42.64
C ASP A 350 20.44 -6.95 41.57
N VAL A 351 20.50 -5.67 41.89
CA VAL A 351 20.97 -4.62 40.98
C VAL A 351 22.31 -4.10 41.43
N LYS A 352 23.32 -4.19 40.57
CA LYS A 352 24.64 -3.57 40.74
C LYS A 352 24.78 -2.41 39.78
N SER A 353 24.92 -1.20 40.29
CA SER A 353 25.06 0.04 39.51
C SER A 353 26.13 0.96 40.10
N GLU A 354 26.63 1.89 39.27
CA GLU A 354 27.47 3.01 39.72
C GLU A 354 26.66 4.08 40.52
N SER A 355 25.31 4.04 40.42
CA SER A 355 24.41 4.93 41.14
C SER A 355 23.73 4.18 42.27
N GLU A 356 23.54 4.88 43.40
CA GLU A 356 22.78 4.41 44.58
C GLU A 356 21.28 4.79 44.47
N ASP A 357 20.89 5.64 43.52
CA ASP A 357 19.51 6.05 43.25
C ASP A 357 18.79 5.00 42.39
N ILE A 358 18.32 3.95 43.07
CA ILE A 358 17.62 2.84 42.41
C ILE A 358 16.21 2.75 42.98
N THR A 359 15.23 2.71 42.12
CA THR A 359 13.82 2.49 42.45
C THR A 359 13.23 1.35 41.66
N TYR A 360 12.19 0.72 42.20
CA TYR A 360 11.54 -0.44 41.64
C TYR A 360 10.04 -0.17 41.52
N ASP A 361 9.40 -0.70 40.47
CA ASP A 361 7.95 -0.76 40.28
C ASP A 361 7.59 -2.17 39.78
N TRP A 362 6.94 -2.94 40.65
CA TRP A 362 6.44 -4.26 40.27
C TRP A 362 5.09 -4.15 39.62
N GLN A 363 4.97 -4.78 38.45
CA GLN A 363 3.78 -4.82 37.65
C GLN A 363 3.34 -6.27 37.42
N LYS A 364 2.04 -6.48 37.31
CA LYS A 364 1.41 -7.74 36.98
C LYS A 364 0.66 -7.59 35.68
N TYR A 365 0.76 -8.59 34.80
CA TYR A 365 0.02 -8.59 33.56
C TYR A 365 -1.46 -8.84 33.82
N ASP A 366 -2.29 -7.94 33.38
CA ASP A 366 -3.75 -8.02 33.42
C ASP A 366 -4.24 -8.64 32.10
N THR A 367 -4.90 -9.79 32.17
CA THR A 367 -5.42 -10.51 31.01
C THR A 367 -6.67 -9.89 30.41
N ASP A 368 -7.40 -9.08 31.18
CA ASP A 368 -8.62 -8.43 30.72
C ASP A 368 -8.31 -7.12 30.00
N GLU A 369 -7.31 -6.38 30.49
CA GLU A 369 -6.85 -5.12 29.90
C GLU A 369 -5.68 -5.29 28.92
N TYR A 370 -5.11 -6.50 28.81
CA TYR A 370 -3.97 -6.82 27.93
C TYR A 370 -2.73 -5.93 28.16
N CYS A 371 -2.47 -5.53 29.38
CA CYS A 371 -1.33 -4.68 29.73
C CYS A 371 -0.76 -5.01 31.12
N TYR A 372 0.44 -4.51 31.39
CA TYR A 372 1.04 -4.58 32.74
C TYR A 372 0.50 -3.45 33.61
N VAL A 373 0.01 -3.78 34.81
CA VAL A 373 -0.55 -2.85 35.77
C VAL A 373 0.33 -2.84 37.05
N SER A 374 0.69 -1.64 37.54
CA SER A 374 1.49 -1.52 38.76
C SER A 374 0.80 -2.14 39.96
N THR A 375 1.54 -2.93 40.71
CA THR A 375 1.10 -3.51 42.01
C THR A 375 1.27 -2.55 43.18
N GLY A 376 1.92 -1.39 42.97
CA GLY A 376 2.29 -0.42 43.99
C GLY A 376 3.43 -0.89 44.92
N LYS A 377 4.14 -1.97 44.55
CA LYS A 377 5.30 -2.48 45.32
C LYS A 377 6.58 -1.90 44.76
N THR A 378 7.42 -1.36 45.66
CA THR A 378 8.62 -0.57 45.29
C THR A 378 9.93 -1.10 45.95
N GLU A 379 9.87 -2.27 46.57
CA GLU A 379 11.05 -2.95 47.11
C GLU A 379 11.71 -3.80 45.99
N ASN A 380 12.97 -4.22 46.21
CA ASN A 380 13.66 -5.11 45.28
C ASN A 380 13.13 -6.56 45.30
N THR A 381 12.13 -6.83 46.10
CA THR A 381 11.44 -8.13 46.23
C THR A 381 9.93 -7.95 46.13
N TYR A 382 9.26 -8.94 45.57
CA TYR A 382 7.81 -9.03 45.47
C TYR A 382 7.32 -10.44 45.75
N ILE A 383 6.32 -10.57 46.59
CA ILE A 383 5.65 -11.84 46.87
C ILE A 383 4.33 -11.82 46.10
N THR A 384 4.18 -12.81 45.22
CA THR A 384 2.97 -12.94 44.38
C THR A 384 1.75 -13.37 45.21
N GLU A 385 0.56 -13.20 44.65
CA GLU A 385 -0.61 -13.92 45.10
C GLU A 385 -0.43 -15.43 44.80
N PRO A 386 -1.31 -16.30 45.37
CA PRO A 386 -1.31 -17.72 45.02
C PRO A 386 -1.46 -17.96 43.51
N ILE A 387 -0.53 -18.70 42.91
CA ILE A 387 -0.51 -19.00 41.48
C ILE A 387 -1.39 -20.22 41.20
N THR A 388 -2.48 -20.02 40.50
CA THR A 388 -3.45 -21.08 40.12
C THR A 388 -3.49 -21.33 38.60
N SER A 389 -2.82 -20.49 37.81
CA SER A 389 -2.68 -20.59 36.35
C SER A 389 -1.33 -19.99 35.94
N GLU A 390 -1.21 -19.44 34.74
CA GLU A 390 -0.06 -18.67 34.33
C GLU A 390 -0.14 -17.25 34.95
N GLY A 391 0.98 -16.78 35.49
CA GLY A 391 1.15 -15.41 36.00
C GLY A 391 2.38 -14.76 35.38
N ARG A 392 2.22 -13.57 34.81
CA ARG A 392 3.34 -12.77 34.27
C ARG A 392 3.52 -11.51 35.12
N TYR A 393 4.75 -11.28 35.50
CA TYR A 393 5.16 -10.15 36.34
C TYR A 393 6.34 -9.46 35.68
N MET A 394 6.48 -8.18 35.92
CA MET A 394 7.58 -7.35 35.45
C MET A 394 8.05 -6.43 36.58
N CYS A 395 9.36 -6.34 36.77
CA CYS A 395 9.95 -5.33 37.63
C CYS A 395 10.57 -4.26 36.71
N ILE A 396 10.03 -3.03 36.78
CA ILE A 396 10.67 -1.86 36.20
C ILE A 396 11.68 -1.33 37.21
N ILE A 397 12.94 -1.27 36.76
CA ILE A 397 14.07 -0.80 37.58
C ILE A 397 14.50 0.54 37.02
N THR A 398 14.39 1.60 37.83
CA THR A 398 14.89 2.92 37.44
C THR A 398 16.15 3.22 38.23
N CYS A 399 17.24 3.50 37.51
CA CYS A 399 18.52 3.85 38.10
C CYS A 399 19.01 5.19 37.53
N ASP A 400 19.06 6.22 38.36
CA ASP A 400 19.39 7.60 37.97
C ASP A 400 18.62 8.06 36.71
N GLY A 401 17.31 7.74 36.66
CA GLY A 401 16.42 8.05 35.53
C GLY A 401 16.62 7.17 34.27
N TYR A 402 17.44 6.14 34.33
CA TYR A 402 17.52 5.09 33.30
C TYR A 402 16.60 3.94 33.68
N GLU A 403 15.64 3.60 32.82
CA GLU A 403 14.71 2.52 33.05
C GLU A 403 15.11 1.25 32.28
N THR A 404 15.00 0.13 32.97
CA THR A 404 15.14 -1.21 32.42
C THR A 404 14.12 -2.13 33.08
N GLU A 405 13.88 -3.31 32.54
CA GLU A 405 12.85 -4.23 32.98
C GLU A 405 13.35 -5.66 33.09
N GLU A 406 12.81 -6.42 34.07
CA GLU A 406 12.99 -7.86 34.21
C GLU A 406 11.64 -8.54 34.25
N GLU A 407 11.44 -9.52 33.38
CA GLU A 407 10.19 -10.28 33.27
C GLU A 407 10.28 -11.63 33.98
N PHE A 408 9.17 -12.03 34.62
CA PHE A 408 9.02 -13.28 35.31
C PHE A 408 7.75 -13.97 34.83
N VAL A 409 7.89 -15.24 34.40
CA VAL A 409 6.76 -16.05 33.96
C VAL A 409 6.61 -17.24 34.88
N LEU A 410 5.49 -17.32 35.59
CA LEU A 410 5.17 -18.38 36.53
C LEU A 410 4.04 -19.23 36.01
N LYS A 411 4.09 -20.54 36.20
CA LYS A 411 3.04 -21.49 35.83
C LYS A 411 2.70 -22.40 36.99
N ALA A 412 1.42 -22.54 37.28
CA ALA A 412 0.98 -23.53 38.28
C ALA A 412 1.23 -24.94 37.75
N LYS A 413 1.83 -25.81 38.61
CA LYS A 413 1.95 -27.25 38.29
C LYS A 413 0.57 -27.85 38.16
N GLU A 414 0.35 -28.60 37.10
CA GLU A 414 -0.82 -29.47 36.99
C GLU A 414 -0.74 -30.55 38.07
N GLU A 415 -1.82 -30.76 38.82
CA GLU A 415 -1.92 -31.91 39.73
C GLU A 415 -1.91 -33.18 38.89
N GLU A 416 -0.91 -34.04 39.10
CA GLU A 416 -0.94 -35.40 38.55
C GLU A 416 -2.23 -36.07 39.01
N LYS A 417 -3.15 -36.36 38.08
CA LYS A 417 -4.27 -37.24 38.40
C LYS A 417 -3.69 -38.60 38.81
N PRO A 418 -4.09 -39.15 39.99
CA PRO A 418 -3.69 -40.48 40.32
C PRO A 418 -4.17 -41.44 39.21
N ASP A 419 -3.26 -42.24 38.68
CA ASP A 419 -3.57 -43.35 37.76
C ASP A 419 -4.64 -44.24 38.40
N ASP A 420 -5.85 -44.28 37.81
CA ASP A 420 -6.93 -45.21 38.17
C ASP A 420 -6.59 -46.66 37.72
#